data_579796e7f57ea36fdef4f1421ceebb40
#
_entry.id   579796e7f57ea36fdef4f1421ceebb40
#
_cell.length_a   1.000
_cell.length_b   1.000
_cell.length_c   1.000
_cell.angle_alpha   90.00
_cell.angle_beta   90.00
_cell.angle_gamma   90.00
#
_symmetry.space_group_name_H-M   'P 1'
#
loop_
_entity.id
_entity.type
_entity.pdbx_description
1 polymer ?
#
loop_
_entity_poly.entity_id
_entity_poly.type
_entity_poly.pdbx_seq_one_letter_code
_entity_poly.pdbx_strand_id
1 'polypeptide(L)'
;MSQKIKTAIIVSGYFNPIHKGHIEYFQKAKNMADALFVIVNSDYQRSLKGSKPFQDENERLIIVTNIKAVDEVFLSIDQDRTVCNTIKKIFEDFGSDFELYFANGGDQNN
;
A
#
# COMPACT_ATOMS: atom_id res chain seq x y z
N MET A 1 -0.07 17.01 28.94
CA MET A 1 -1.06 16.45 28.24
C MET A 1 -0.54 15.43 27.28
N SER A 2 -1.23 14.44 27.06
CA SER A 2 -0.73 13.39 26.24
C SER A 2 -1.08 13.63 24.81
N GLN A 3 -0.20 13.26 23.95
CA GLN A 3 -0.45 13.31 22.59
C GLN A 3 -1.01 12.05 22.16
N LYS A 4 -2.08 12.10 21.43
CA LYS A 4 -2.64 10.94 20.91
C LYS A 4 -1.89 10.58 19.68
N ILE A 5 -1.29 9.42 19.66
CA ILE A 5 -0.61 8.92 18.47
C ILE A 5 -1.64 8.29 17.56
N LYS A 6 -1.67 8.72 16.31
CA LYS A 6 -2.56 8.11 15.34
C LYS A 6 -1.93 6.82 14.84
N THR A 7 -2.79 5.89 14.44
CA THR A 7 -2.32 4.64 13.86
C THR A 7 -2.51 4.66 12.35
N ALA A 8 -1.63 3.99 11.65
CA ALA A 8 -1.75 3.81 10.21
C ALA A 8 -1.44 2.37 9.88
N ILE A 9 -2.25 1.80 9.00
CA ILE A 9 -2.03 0.45 8.55
C ILE A 9 -1.50 0.52 7.12
N ILE A 10 -0.46 -0.24 6.82
CA ILE A 10 0.19 -0.26 5.52
C ILE A 10 -0.20 -1.54 4.82
N VAL A 11 -0.71 -1.43 3.60
CA VAL A 11 -0.99 -2.60 2.76
C VAL A 11 -0.24 -2.42 1.45
N SER A 12 0.04 -3.52 0.77
CA SER A 12 0.74 -3.45 -0.51
C SER A 12 0.09 -4.37 -1.52
N GLY A 13 0.29 -4.10 -2.78
CA GLY A 13 -0.21 -4.95 -3.83
C GLY A 13 0.16 -4.45 -5.20
N TYR A 14 -0.09 -5.29 -6.19
CA TYR A 14 0.17 -4.95 -7.59
C TYR A 14 -1.01 -4.22 -8.21
N PHE A 15 -2.24 -4.62 -7.86
CA PHE A 15 -3.45 -3.97 -8.35
C PHE A 15 -3.46 -3.89 -9.88
N ASN A 16 -3.24 -5.02 -10.52
CA ASN A 16 -3.02 -5.09 -11.97
C ASN A 16 -3.97 -6.10 -12.60
N PRO A 17 -5.25 -5.75 -12.80
CA PRO A 17 -5.83 -4.44 -12.51
C PRO A 17 -6.40 -4.36 -11.10
N ILE A 18 -6.72 -3.17 -10.68
CA ILE A 18 -7.42 -2.98 -9.44
C ILE A 18 -8.91 -3.29 -9.68
N HIS A 19 -9.57 -3.88 -8.70
CA HIS A 19 -10.98 -4.24 -8.84
C HIS A 19 -11.71 -4.12 -7.51
N LYS A 20 -12.99 -4.44 -7.53
CA LYS A 20 -13.88 -4.28 -6.38
C LYS A 20 -13.33 -4.95 -5.12
N GLY A 21 -12.74 -6.12 -5.25
CA GLY A 21 -12.18 -6.83 -4.11
C GLY A 21 -11.09 -6.05 -3.40
N HIS A 22 -10.28 -5.31 -4.17
CA HIS A 22 -9.25 -4.45 -3.58
C HIS A 22 -9.89 -3.30 -2.80
N ILE A 23 -10.96 -2.74 -3.33
CA ILE A 23 -11.63 -1.63 -2.66
C ILE A 23 -12.23 -2.11 -1.33
N GLU A 24 -12.84 -3.28 -1.32
CA GLU A 24 -13.39 -3.86 -0.10
C GLU A 24 -12.30 -4.14 0.92
N TYR A 25 -11.15 -4.62 0.46
CA TYR A 25 -10.01 -4.87 1.31
C TYR A 25 -9.51 -3.56 1.94
N PHE A 26 -9.42 -2.50 1.14
CA PHE A 26 -9.00 -1.20 1.65
C PHE A 26 -9.97 -0.67 2.70
N GLN A 27 -11.27 -0.85 2.49
CA GLN A 27 -12.26 -0.39 3.44
C GLN A 27 -12.12 -1.11 4.78
N LYS A 28 -11.87 -2.42 4.74
CA LYS A 28 -11.66 -3.19 5.96
C LYS A 28 -10.39 -2.77 6.67
N ALA A 29 -9.31 -2.57 5.92
CA ALA A 29 -8.06 -2.14 6.50
C ALA A 29 -8.20 -0.77 7.15
N LYS A 30 -8.87 0.17 6.48
CA LYS A 30 -9.08 1.51 7.00
C LYS A 30 -9.83 1.48 8.33
N ASN A 31 -10.76 0.54 8.48
CA ASN A 31 -11.51 0.45 9.73
C ASN A 31 -10.65 -0.02 10.91
N MET A 32 -9.45 -0.50 10.65
CA MET A 32 -8.58 -1.02 11.70
C MET A 32 -7.59 0.01 12.20
N ALA A 33 -7.55 1.17 11.60
CA ALA A 33 -6.57 2.20 11.98
C ALA A 33 -7.13 3.58 11.65
N ASP A 34 -6.42 4.61 12.05
CA ASP A 34 -6.82 5.99 11.75
C ASP A 34 -6.55 6.34 10.30
N ALA A 35 -5.55 5.72 9.70
CA ALA A 35 -5.17 6.00 8.32
C ALA A 35 -4.80 4.72 7.59
N LEU A 36 -4.99 4.73 6.28
CA LEU A 36 -4.59 3.62 5.41
C LEU A 36 -3.53 4.11 4.44
N PHE A 37 -2.38 3.46 4.48
CA PHE A 37 -1.28 3.74 3.57
C PHE A 37 -1.15 2.57 2.61
N VAL A 38 -1.12 2.83 1.32
CA VAL A 38 -1.07 1.77 0.31
C VAL A 38 0.23 1.87 -0.47
N ILE A 39 0.95 0.78 -0.57
CA ILE A 39 2.14 0.68 -1.40
C ILE A 39 1.73 -0.03 -2.68
N VAL A 40 1.98 0.62 -3.81
CA VAL A 40 1.73 0.04 -5.13
C VAL A 40 3.04 -0.53 -5.64
N ASN A 41 3.06 -1.81 -5.94
CA ASN A 41 4.26 -2.43 -6.49
C ASN A 41 4.56 -1.86 -7.87
N SER A 42 5.85 -1.71 -8.18
CA SER A 42 6.25 -1.03 -9.40
C SER A 42 6.12 -1.93 -10.63
N ASP A 43 6.20 -1.32 -11.80
CA ASP A 43 6.22 -2.08 -13.05
C ASP A 43 7.43 -3.00 -13.11
N TYR A 44 8.56 -2.57 -12.56
CA TYR A 44 9.74 -3.41 -12.51
C TYR A 44 9.45 -4.67 -11.68
N GLN A 45 8.82 -4.52 -10.53
CA GLN A 45 8.47 -5.65 -9.67
C GLN A 45 7.46 -6.56 -10.36
N ARG A 46 6.51 -5.98 -11.10
CA ARG A 46 5.56 -6.78 -11.85
C ARG A 46 6.28 -7.64 -12.90
N SER A 47 7.29 -7.07 -13.54
CA SER A 47 8.06 -7.83 -14.51
C SER A 47 8.82 -8.98 -13.87
N LEU A 48 9.32 -8.79 -12.65
CA LEU A 48 9.99 -9.86 -11.92
C LEU A 48 9.01 -10.99 -11.60
N LYS A 49 7.75 -10.64 -11.35
CA LYS A 49 6.74 -11.62 -11.04
C LYS A 49 6.28 -12.36 -12.30
N GLY A 50 6.52 -11.80 -13.46
CA GLY A 50 6.14 -12.43 -14.72
C GLY A 50 4.71 -12.15 -15.12
N SER A 51 4.01 -11.26 -14.47
CA SER A 51 2.64 -10.97 -14.86
C SER A 51 2.60 -9.99 -16.00
N LYS A 52 1.53 -10.10 -16.77
CA LYS A 52 1.34 -9.20 -17.92
C LYS A 52 0.91 -7.83 -17.44
N PRO A 53 1.34 -6.77 -18.15
CA PRO A 53 0.91 -5.43 -17.78
C PRO A 53 -0.53 -5.20 -18.23
N PHE A 54 -1.35 -4.72 -17.31
CA PHE A 54 -2.69 -4.25 -17.63
C PHE A 54 -2.71 -2.75 -17.57
N GLN A 55 -2.16 -2.20 -16.50
CA GLN A 55 -2.11 -0.77 -16.27
C GLN A 55 -0.71 -0.46 -15.78
N ASP A 56 -0.10 0.60 -16.28
CA ASP A 56 1.25 0.94 -15.82
C ASP A 56 1.21 1.49 -14.40
N GLU A 57 2.38 1.65 -13.80
CA GLU A 57 2.45 2.06 -12.40
C GLU A 57 1.84 3.44 -12.19
N ASN A 58 1.97 4.34 -13.14
CA ASN A 58 1.40 5.68 -12.97
C ASN A 58 -0.12 5.64 -12.98
N GLU A 59 -0.70 4.83 -13.85
CA GLU A 59 -2.14 4.67 -13.90
C GLU A 59 -2.65 4.03 -12.61
N ARG A 60 -1.97 3.01 -12.13
CA ARG A 60 -2.36 2.34 -10.89
C ARG A 60 -2.26 3.28 -9.69
N LEU A 61 -1.21 4.12 -9.66
CA LEU A 61 -1.08 5.09 -8.60
C LEU A 61 -2.24 6.08 -8.59
N ILE A 62 -2.62 6.58 -9.77
CA ILE A 62 -3.71 7.53 -9.88
C ILE A 62 -5.03 6.92 -9.38
N ILE A 63 -5.30 5.68 -9.80
CA ILE A 63 -6.52 5.02 -9.38
C ILE A 63 -6.57 4.82 -7.88
N VAL A 64 -5.48 4.30 -7.30
CA VAL A 64 -5.44 4.04 -5.87
C VAL A 64 -5.54 5.33 -5.06
N THR A 65 -4.89 6.39 -5.54
CA THR A 65 -4.93 7.68 -4.87
C THR A 65 -6.35 8.22 -4.75
N ASN A 66 -7.20 7.88 -5.69
CA ASN A 66 -8.57 8.40 -5.70
C ASN A 66 -9.58 7.48 -5.02
N ILE A 67 -9.15 6.42 -4.38
CA ILE A 67 -10.05 5.57 -3.62
C ILE A 67 -10.28 6.21 -2.25
N LYS A 68 -11.54 6.35 -1.90
CA LYS A 68 -11.94 7.09 -0.72
C LYS A 68 -11.28 6.61 0.57
N ALA A 69 -11.09 5.31 0.72
CA ALA A 69 -10.54 4.75 1.95
C ALA A 69 -9.04 4.99 2.10
N VAL A 70 -8.35 5.40 1.03
CA VAL A 70 -6.89 5.49 1.01
C VAL A 70 -6.45 6.88 1.41
N ASP A 71 -5.53 6.97 2.37
CA ASP A 71 -5.03 8.26 2.85
C ASP A 71 -3.70 8.64 2.21
N GLU A 72 -2.79 7.68 2.02
CA GLU A 72 -1.49 7.94 1.39
C GLU A 72 -1.16 6.81 0.45
N VAL A 73 -0.50 7.12 -0.65
CA VAL A 73 -0.11 6.12 -1.65
C VAL A 73 1.38 6.26 -1.92
N PHE A 74 2.06 5.15 -2.01
CA PHE A 74 3.49 5.11 -2.25
C PHE A 74 3.80 4.15 -3.38
N LEU A 75 4.68 4.53 -4.29
CA LEU A 75 5.18 3.59 -5.28
C LEU A 75 6.38 2.86 -4.66
N SER A 76 6.40 1.55 -4.79
CA SER A 76 7.50 0.77 -4.22
C SER A 76 8.84 1.18 -4.83
N ILE A 77 9.85 1.32 -3.97
CA ILE A 77 11.21 1.64 -4.40
C ILE A 77 12.10 0.41 -4.39
N ASP A 78 11.55 -0.74 -4.01
CA ASP A 78 12.33 -1.97 -3.90
C ASP A 78 12.67 -2.53 -5.28
N GLN A 79 13.82 -3.17 -5.35
CA GLN A 79 14.29 -3.77 -6.60
C GLN A 79 14.07 -5.27 -6.64
N ASP A 80 13.45 -5.83 -5.61
CA ASP A 80 13.06 -7.23 -5.58
C ASP A 80 11.55 -7.29 -5.40
N ARG A 81 11.01 -8.46 -5.12
CA ARG A 81 9.55 -8.61 -5.04
C ARG A 81 8.99 -8.26 -3.67
N THR A 82 9.83 -7.80 -2.76
CA THR A 82 9.37 -7.37 -1.44
C THR A 82 9.08 -5.88 -1.44
N VAL A 83 8.60 -5.37 -0.31
CA VAL A 83 8.44 -3.92 -0.11
C VAL A 83 9.18 -3.47 1.14
N CYS A 84 10.22 -4.18 1.51
CA CYS A 84 10.95 -3.92 2.75
C CYS A 84 11.57 -2.53 2.80
N ASN A 85 12.23 -2.11 1.73
CA ASN A 85 12.86 -0.78 1.71
C ASN A 85 11.81 0.32 1.66
N THR A 86 10.70 0.07 0.99
CA THR A 86 9.60 1.04 0.92
C THR A 86 9.00 1.22 2.32
N ILE A 87 8.79 0.13 3.05
CA ILE A 87 8.26 0.20 4.41
C ILE A 87 9.24 0.96 5.31
N LYS A 88 10.54 0.69 5.18
CA LYS A 88 11.54 1.37 5.96
C LYS A 88 11.49 2.88 5.73
N LYS A 89 11.33 3.29 4.47
CA LYS A 89 11.24 4.70 4.16
C LYS A 89 9.98 5.32 4.74
N ILE A 90 8.86 4.61 4.72
CA ILE A 90 7.63 5.10 5.32
C ILE A 90 7.82 5.30 6.83
N PHE A 91 8.50 4.36 7.50
CA PHE A 91 8.80 4.52 8.91
C PHE A 91 9.67 5.75 9.16
N GLU A 92 10.63 6.01 8.29
CA GLU A 92 11.49 7.18 8.45
C GLU A 92 10.71 8.48 8.29
N ASP A 93 9.77 8.50 7.34
CA ASP A 93 9.05 9.73 7.03
C ASP A 93 7.82 9.96 7.91
N PHE A 94 7.17 8.89 8.38
CA PHE A 94 5.91 8.99 9.09
C PHE A 94 5.92 8.42 10.49
N GLY A 95 7.00 7.78 10.89
CA GLY A 95 7.02 7.06 12.17
C GLY A 95 6.92 7.95 13.40
N SER A 96 7.21 9.24 13.27
CA SER A 96 7.07 10.14 14.41
C SER A 96 5.62 10.60 14.58
N ASP A 97 4.81 10.50 13.54
CA ASP A 97 3.43 10.96 13.57
C ASP A 97 2.43 9.82 13.71
N PHE A 98 2.83 8.62 13.32
CA PHE A 98 1.94 7.47 13.29
C PHE A 98 2.59 6.26 13.93
N GLU A 99 1.78 5.46 14.59
CA GLU A 99 2.18 4.12 14.95
C GLU A 99 1.82 3.23 13.76
N LEU A 100 2.82 2.64 13.12
CA LEU A 100 2.64 1.99 11.83
C LEU A 100 2.54 0.47 11.97
N TYR A 101 1.58 -0.12 11.30
CA TYR A 101 1.39 -1.56 11.26
C TYR A 101 1.38 -2.01 9.81
N PHE A 102 1.97 -3.14 9.52
CA PHE A 102 1.94 -3.69 8.16
C PHE A 102 0.96 -4.86 8.13
N ALA A 103 -0.05 -4.76 7.30
CA ALA A 103 -1.01 -5.84 7.13
C ALA A 103 -0.61 -6.64 5.91
N ASN A 104 -0.53 -7.93 6.12
CA ASN A 104 -0.15 -8.79 5.06
C ASN A 104 -1.29 -9.22 4.21
N GLY A 105 -2.32 -8.60 4.21
CA GLY A 105 -3.40 -8.73 3.32
C GLY A 105 -3.88 -10.10 2.97
N GLY A 106 -4.99 -10.13 2.35
CA GLY A 106 -5.56 -11.36 1.97
C GLY A 106 -4.92 -11.98 0.78
N ASP A 107 -4.02 -11.27 0.14
CA ASP A 107 -3.47 -11.79 -1.04
C ASP A 107 -2.30 -12.66 -0.80
N GLN A 108 -1.85 -12.74 0.40
CA GLN A 108 -0.70 -13.43 0.61
C GLN A 108 -0.87 -14.87 0.39
N ASN A 109 -2.03 -15.28 0.35
CA ASN A 109 -2.17 -16.55 0.08
C ASN A 109 -1.97 -16.85 -1.22
N ASN A 110 -1.73 -16.30 -1.75
CA ASN A 110 -1.66 -16.56 -2.92
C ASN A 110 -0.85 -16.63 -3.55
#